data_f45769826c4f005decf1d010042e83a2
#
_entry.id   f45769826c4f005decf1d010042e83a2
#
_cell.length_a   1.000
_cell.length_b   1.000
_cell.length_c   1.000
_cell.angle_alpha   90.00
_cell.angle_beta   90.00
_cell.angle_gamma   90.00
#
_symmetry.space_group_name_H-M   'P 1'
#
loop_
_entity.id
_entity.type
_entity.pdbx_description
1 polymer ?
#
loop_
_entity_poly.entity_id
_entity_poly.type
_entity_poly.pdbx_seq_one_letter_code
_entity_poly.pdbx_strand_id
1 'polypeptide(L)'
;MKKKLAFIIPVVIIVALITGYIFYNKDYKLDYTLVYSEPCDNINADEYWFSLRDEKYNGFFTEEYLRNYGVKFSDFDYENYTYIVTFGHELKEITYSPKEMKNRVMVIFPKQYIGKVVLCKENTGKVYIYRVKKMDIDCDYHEREKNVSFE
;
A
#
# COMPACT_ATOMS: atom_id res chain seq x y z
N MET A 1 -12.80 -32.53 38.27
CA MET A 1 -11.85 -31.64 37.55
C MET A 1 -11.70 -31.96 36.05
N LYS A 2 -11.55 -33.22 35.62
CA LYS A 2 -11.33 -33.58 34.19
C LYS A 2 -12.44 -33.15 33.21
N LYS A 3 -13.74 -33.15 33.61
CA LYS A 3 -14.85 -32.72 32.77
C LYS A 3 -14.88 -31.21 32.48
N LYS A 4 -14.40 -30.35 33.39
CA LYS A 4 -14.32 -28.89 33.16
C LYS A 4 -13.18 -28.53 32.22
N LEU A 5 -12.08 -29.27 32.28
CA LEU A 5 -10.92 -29.04 31.38
C LEU A 5 -11.27 -29.40 29.92
N ALA A 6 -12.06 -30.47 29.71
CA ALA A 6 -12.51 -30.91 28.39
C ALA A 6 -13.39 -29.86 27.67
N PHE A 7 -14.03 -28.94 28.41
CA PHE A 7 -14.84 -27.87 27.82
C PHE A 7 -14.04 -26.57 27.60
N ILE A 8 -13.03 -26.32 28.41
CA ILE A 8 -12.21 -25.10 28.34
C ILE A 8 -11.30 -25.12 27.11
N ILE A 9 -10.70 -26.27 26.80
CA ILE A 9 -9.74 -26.39 25.68
C ILE A 9 -10.37 -26.02 24.34
N PRO A 10 -11.53 -26.58 23.93
CA PRO A 10 -12.16 -26.21 22.66
C PRO A 10 -12.58 -24.73 22.62
N VAL A 11 -13.03 -24.16 23.72
CA VAL A 11 -13.37 -22.71 23.78
C VAL A 11 -12.14 -21.84 23.55
N VAL A 12 -11.01 -22.15 24.18
CA VAL A 12 -9.76 -21.43 23.99
C VAL A 12 -9.28 -21.52 22.52
N ILE A 13 -9.38 -22.71 21.92
CA ILE A 13 -9.01 -22.90 20.52
C ILE A 13 -9.92 -22.07 19.59
N ILE A 14 -11.23 -22.08 19.82
CA ILE A 14 -12.18 -21.30 19.02
C ILE A 14 -11.89 -19.80 19.15
N VAL A 15 -11.67 -19.30 20.37
CA VAL A 15 -11.32 -17.89 20.60
C VAL A 15 -10.01 -17.53 19.89
N ALA A 16 -8.99 -18.38 19.97
CA ALA A 16 -7.71 -18.15 19.29
C ALA A 16 -7.88 -18.12 17.75
N LEU A 17 -8.70 -19.02 17.20
CA LEU A 17 -8.99 -19.04 15.76
C LEU A 17 -9.75 -17.80 15.31
N ILE A 18 -10.77 -17.37 16.07
CA ILE A 18 -11.54 -16.14 15.77
C ILE A 18 -10.64 -14.92 15.85
N THR A 19 -9.84 -14.83 16.91
CA THR A 19 -8.90 -13.71 17.08
C THR A 19 -7.87 -13.69 15.95
N GLY A 20 -7.28 -14.82 15.62
CA GLY A 20 -6.36 -14.96 14.49
C GLY A 20 -7.01 -14.55 13.16
N TYR A 21 -8.25 -14.96 12.92
CA TYR A 21 -9.02 -14.59 11.74
C TYR A 21 -9.28 -13.07 11.66
N ILE A 22 -9.63 -12.43 12.79
CA ILE A 22 -9.86 -10.98 12.85
C ILE A 22 -8.55 -10.23 12.56
N PHE A 23 -7.43 -10.62 13.17
CA PHE A 23 -6.14 -9.99 12.92
C PHE A 23 -5.66 -10.19 11.49
N TYR A 24 -5.86 -11.38 10.93
CA TYR A 24 -5.51 -11.70 9.54
C TYR A 24 -6.32 -10.87 8.53
N ASN A 25 -7.56 -10.50 8.88
CA ASN A 25 -8.46 -9.75 8.00
C ASN A 25 -8.46 -8.23 8.23
N LYS A 26 -7.61 -7.73 9.11
CA LYS A 26 -7.57 -6.30 9.44
C LYS A 26 -6.67 -5.56 8.46
N ASP A 27 -7.19 -4.48 7.90
CA ASP A 27 -6.38 -3.50 7.19
C ASP A 27 -5.74 -2.53 8.19
N TYR A 28 -4.50 -2.15 7.92
CA TYR A 28 -3.73 -1.26 8.76
C TYR A 28 -3.45 0.04 8.01
N LYS A 29 -3.59 1.17 8.69
CA LYS A 29 -3.17 2.46 8.15
C LYS A 29 -1.65 2.52 8.07
N LEU A 30 -1.16 3.10 6.98
CA LEU A 30 0.24 3.45 6.82
C LEU A 30 0.47 4.89 7.22
N ASP A 31 1.47 5.11 8.06
CA ASP A 31 2.00 6.44 8.30
C ASP A 31 2.88 6.85 7.12
N TYR A 32 2.65 8.05 6.59
CA TYR A 32 3.40 8.60 5.47
C TYR A 32 3.82 10.03 5.72
N THR A 33 4.86 10.46 5.03
CA THR A 33 5.36 11.83 5.05
C THR A 33 5.47 12.35 3.63
N LEU A 34 4.85 13.48 3.34
CA LEU A 34 5.03 14.18 2.07
C LEU A 34 6.48 14.68 1.98
N VAL A 35 7.18 14.33 0.91
CA VAL A 35 8.58 14.74 0.66
C VAL A 35 8.74 15.58 -0.60
N TYR A 36 7.77 15.57 -1.50
CA TYR A 36 7.77 16.37 -2.71
C TYR A 36 6.36 16.71 -3.16
N SER A 37 6.14 17.96 -3.62
CA SER A 37 4.88 18.39 -4.22
C SER A 37 5.15 19.58 -5.15
N GLU A 38 5.08 19.33 -6.47
CA GLU A 38 5.28 20.36 -7.48
C GLU A 38 4.29 20.20 -8.63
N PRO A 39 3.97 21.28 -9.36
CA PRO A 39 3.18 21.18 -10.58
C PRO A 39 3.79 20.21 -11.59
N CYS A 40 2.96 19.49 -12.29
CA CYS A 40 3.37 18.53 -13.30
C CYS A 40 2.60 18.78 -14.59
N ASP A 41 3.35 18.86 -15.69
CA ASP A 41 2.77 18.98 -17.02
C ASP A 41 2.41 17.57 -17.53
N ASN A 42 1.28 17.46 -18.22
CA ASN A 42 0.84 16.22 -18.88
C ASN A 42 0.54 15.03 -17.96
N ILE A 43 -0.15 15.26 -16.83
CA ILE A 43 -0.66 14.15 -16.01
C ILE A 43 -1.57 13.29 -16.88
N ASN A 44 -1.21 12.00 -17.02
CA ASN A 44 -2.10 11.02 -17.64
C ASN A 44 -3.29 10.80 -16.70
N ALA A 45 -4.50 11.10 -17.17
CA ALA A 45 -5.71 11.05 -16.36
C ALA A 45 -6.06 9.65 -15.83
N ASP A 46 -5.43 8.61 -16.38
CA ASP A 46 -5.69 7.21 -16.03
C ASP A 46 -4.76 6.68 -14.93
N GLU A 47 -3.74 7.45 -14.55
CA GLU A 47 -2.77 7.03 -13.55
C GLU A 47 -2.90 7.86 -12.28
N TYR A 48 -3.57 7.32 -11.27
CA TYR A 48 -3.78 8.03 -10.01
C TYR A 48 -2.62 7.88 -9.03
N TRP A 49 -1.98 6.70 -8.98
CA TRP A 49 -0.89 6.44 -8.05
C TRP A 49 -0.05 5.22 -8.43
N PHE A 50 1.17 5.15 -7.90
CA PHE A 50 2.02 3.97 -7.91
C PHE A 50 3.01 3.97 -6.73
N SER A 51 3.68 2.84 -6.49
CA SER A 51 4.73 2.72 -5.49
C SER A 51 6.11 2.52 -6.10
N LEU A 52 7.11 3.16 -5.53
CA LEU A 52 8.53 2.96 -5.84
C LEU A 52 9.21 2.32 -4.62
N ARG A 53 9.82 1.16 -4.79
CA ARG A 53 10.46 0.41 -3.70
C ARG A 53 11.92 0.04 -3.93
N ASP A 54 12.37 0.08 -5.18
CA ASP A 54 13.71 -0.31 -5.58
C ASP A 54 13.99 0.24 -6.99
N GLU A 55 15.24 0.58 -7.30
CA GLU A 55 15.63 1.03 -8.65
C GLU A 55 15.41 -0.05 -9.72
N LYS A 56 15.50 -1.34 -9.37
CA LYS A 56 15.55 -2.45 -10.32
C LYS A 56 14.20 -3.12 -10.59
N TYR A 57 13.20 -3.00 -9.71
CA TYR A 57 11.99 -3.84 -9.74
C TYR A 57 10.67 -3.06 -9.85
N ASN A 58 10.73 -1.81 -10.23
CA ASN A 58 9.52 -0.98 -10.31
C ASN A 58 8.71 -1.17 -11.60
N GLY A 59 9.08 -2.13 -12.45
CA GLY A 59 8.40 -2.35 -13.72
C GLY A 59 8.48 -1.13 -14.62
N PHE A 60 7.33 -0.60 -15.07
CA PHE A 60 7.26 0.62 -15.89
C PHE A 60 7.44 1.91 -15.10
N PHE A 61 7.22 1.87 -13.78
CA PHE A 61 7.27 3.05 -12.93
C PHE A 61 8.63 3.16 -12.26
N THR A 62 9.49 3.96 -12.85
CA THR A 62 10.86 4.21 -12.42
C THR A 62 11.05 5.69 -12.09
N GLU A 63 12.20 6.04 -11.52
CA GLU A 63 12.59 7.45 -11.40
C GLU A 63 12.67 8.14 -12.76
N GLU A 64 13.11 7.41 -13.81
CA GLU A 64 13.13 7.92 -15.17
C GLU A 64 11.72 8.27 -15.66
N TYR A 65 10.73 7.43 -15.34
CA TYR A 65 9.33 7.72 -15.62
C TYR A 65 8.89 9.04 -14.96
N LEU A 66 9.24 9.26 -13.70
CA LEU A 66 8.95 10.53 -13.01
C LEU A 66 9.63 11.75 -13.67
N ARG A 67 10.86 11.58 -14.14
CA ARG A 67 11.58 12.66 -14.85
C ARG A 67 10.89 13.06 -16.15
N ASN A 68 10.21 12.14 -16.84
CA ASN A 68 9.41 12.44 -18.03
C ASN A 68 8.23 13.37 -17.73
N TYR A 69 7.76 13.40 -16.48
CA TYR A 69 6.74 14.35 -16.00
C TYR A 69 7.33 15.62 -15.38
N GLY A 70 8.62 15.86 -15.54
CA GLY A 70 9.28 17.04 -15.00
C GLY A 70 9.58 16.98 -13.50
N VAL A 71 9.41 15.82 -12.86
CA VAL A 71 9.70 15.64 -11.44
C VAL A 71 11.20 15.73 -11.20
N LYS A 72 11.62 16.65 -10.30
CA LYS A 72 13.03 16.90 -9.97
C LYS A 72 13.48 16.24 -8.67
N PHE A 73 12.63 15.48 -8.01
CA PHE A 73 12.98 14.76 -6.80
C PHE A 73 14.00 13.66 -7.10
N SER A 74 15.09 13.64 -6.36
CA SER A 74 16.22 12.70 -6.55
C SER A 74 16.71 12.09 -5.24
N ASP A 75 16.12 12.48 -4.10
CA ASP A 75 16.58 12.06 -2.77
C ASP A 75 15.86 10.77 -2.31
N PHE A 76 15.94 9.73 -3.16
CA PHE A 76 15.33 8.43 -2.86
C PHE A 76 16.28 7.59 -2.00
N ASP A 77 15.79 7.17 -0.84
CA ASP A 77 16.45 6.22 0.07
C ASP A 77 15.66 4.89 0.10
N TYR A 78 15.95 4.03 -0.86
CA TYR A 78 15.28 2.74 -0.98
C TYR A 78 15.74 1.69 0.05
N GLU A 79 16.76 1.95 0.83
CA GLU A 79 17.15 1.08 1.93
C GLU A 79 16.14 1.17 3.08
N ASN A 80 15.70 2.40 3.37
CA ASN A 80 14.86 2.69 4.54
C ASN A 80 13.39 2.93 4.21
N TYR A 81 13.07 3.31 2.96
CA TYR A 81 11.72 3.75 2.59
C TYR A 81 11.21 3.09 1.31
N THR A 82 9.90 3.02 1.25
CA THR A 82 9.12 2.84 0.03
C THR A 82 8.43 4.16 -0.26
N TYR A 83 8.25 4.52 -1.52
CA TYR A 83 7.63 5.77 -1.92
C TYR A 83 6.29 5.51 -2.59
N ILE A 84 5.32 6.33 -2.26
CA ILE A 84 4.00 6.36 -2.90
C ILE A 84 3.93 7.66 -3.70
N VAL A 85 3.65 7.55 -4.98
CA VAL A 85 3.51 8.68 -5.89
C VAL A 85 2.05 8.82 -6.28
N THR A 86 1.51 10.02 -6.21
CA THR A 86 0.15 10.32 -6.69
C THR A 86 0.18 11.46 -7.70
N PHE A 87 -0.72 11.42 -8.66
CA PHE A 87 -0.83 12.41 -9.72
C PHE A 87 -2.15 13.17 -9.63
N GLY A 88 -2.07 14.47 -9.65
CA GLY A 88 -3.23 15.37 -9.61
C GLY A 88 -3.91 15.46 -8.25
N HIS A 89 -3.81 14.43 -7.43
CA HIS A 89 -4.58 14.30 -6.20
C HIS A 89 -3.69 14.07 -5.00
N GLU A 90 -3.93 14.78 -3.92
CA GLU A 90 -3.24 14.58 -2.66
C GLU A 90 -3.69 13.28 -1.99
N LEU A 91 -2.75 12.56 -1.38
CA LEU A 91 -3.05 11.35 -0.61
C LEU A 91 -3.70 11.71 0.73
N LYS A 92 -4.87 11.16 0.99
CA LYS A 92 -5.62 11.35 2.24
C LYS A 92 -5.46 10.17 3.20
N GLU A 93 -5.50 8.97 2.67
CA GLU A 93 -5.32 7.74 3.45
C GLU A 93 -4.74 6.64 2.58
N ILE A 94 -3.88 5.81 3.16
CA ILE A 94 -3.41 4.58 2.56
C ILE A 94 -3.45 3.48 3.61
N THR A 95 -3.93 2.32 3.23
CA THR A 95 -3.94 1.13 4.07
C THR A 95 -3.19 -0.01 3.40
N TYR A 96 -2.70 -0.94 4.21
CA TYR A 96 -2.16 -2.19 3.73
C TYR A 96 -2.85 -3.37 4.39
N SER A 97 -2.92 -4.47 3.70
CA SER A 97 -3.42 -5.74 4.21
C SER A 97 -2.29 -6.76 4.24
N PRO A 98 -2.13 -7.54 5.32
CA PRO A 98 -1.19 -8.66 5.35
C PRO A 98 -1.65 -9.84 4.50
N LYS A 99 -2.83 -9.76 3.88
CA LYS A 99 -3.41 -10.83 3.06
C LYS A 99 -2.80 -10.87 1.69
N GLU A 100 -2.53 -12.07 1.23
CA GLU A 100 -2.39 -12.36 -0.19
C GLU A 100 -3.78 -12.24 -0.85
N MET A 101 -3.99 -11.26 -1.69
CA MET A 101 -5.19 -11.19 -2.51
C MET A 101 -5.12 -12.30 -3.57
N LYS A 102 -6.04 -13.24 -3.46
CA LYS A 102 -6.44 -14.28 -4.41
C LYS A 102 -5.60 -15.56 -4.54
N ASN A 103 -6.31 -16.67 -4.24
CA ASN A 103 -6.20 -18.02 -4.84
C ASN A 103 -4.84 -18.73 -4.78
N ARG A 104 -3.95 -18.37 -3.85
CA ARG A 104 -2.73 -19.14 -3.66
C ARG A 104 -2.69 -19.78 -2.29
N VAL A 105 -2.18 -20.99 -2.29
CA VAL A 105 -1.83 -21.81 -1.12
C VAL A 105 -1.20 -20.95 -0.04
N MET A 106 -1.60 -21.12 1.22
CA MET A 106 -1.03 -20.44 2.40
C MET A 106 0.49 -20.31 2.28
N VAL A 107 0.95 -19.10 2.02
CA VAL A 107 2.37 -18.77 2.05
C VAL A 107 2.73 -18.42 3.49
N ILE A 108 3.77 -19.02 4.01
CA ILE A 108 4.21 -18.87 5.41
C ILE A 108 4.68 -17.43 5.73
N PHE A 109 4.95 -16.63 4.70
CA PHE A 109 5.30 -15.21 4.79
C PHE A 109 4.40 -14.41 3.86
N PRO A 110 3.27 -13.86 4.37
CA PRO A 110 2.39 -13.06 3.54
C PRO A 110 3.11 -11.79 3.08
N LYS A 111 3.14 -11.56 1.78
CA LYS A 111 3.51 -10.27 1.23
C LYS A 111 2.50 -9.21 1.70
N GLN A 112 2.97 -8.00 1.85
CA GLN A 112 2.11 -6.88 2.23
C GLN A 112 1.52 -6.27 0.95
N TYR A 113 0.21 -6.09 0.92
CA TYR A 113 -0.51 -5.50 -0.21
C TYR A 113 -1.09 -4.16 0.18
N ILE A 114 -1.09 -3.22 -0.75
CA ILE A 114 -1.85 -1.98 -0.58
C ILE A 114 -3.34 -2.35 -0.64
N GLY A 115 -4.05 -2.11 0.47
CA GLY A 115 -5.46 -2.43 0.60
C GLY A 115 -6.33 -1.36 -0.03
N LYS A 116 -6.21 -0.11 0.40
CA LYS A 116 -7.00 1.04 -0.05
C LYS A 116 -6.12 2.28 -0.16
N VAL A 117 -6.34 3.05 -1.22
CA VAL A 117 -5.77 4.38 -1.41
C VAL A 117 -6.92 5.37 -1.50
N VAL A 118 -6.97 6.35 -0.60
CA VAL A 118 -7.95 7.44 -0.62
C VAL A 118 -7.24 8.71 -1.05
N LEU A 119 -7.72 9.32 -2.11
CA LEU A 119 -7.20 10.56 -2.67
C LEU A 119 -8.20 11.70 -2.40
N CYS A 120 -7.70 12.92 -2.27
CA CYS A 120 -8.55 14.11 -2.25
C CYS A 120 -9.25 14.28 -3.60
N LYS A 121 -10.52 14.69 -3.60
CA LYS A 121 -11.29 14.94 -4.84
C LYS A 121 -10.70 16.02 -5.72
N GLU A 122 -10.11 17.03 -5.11
CA GLU A 122 -9.56 18.17 -5.82
C GLU A 122 -8.35 17.73 -6.65
N ASN A 123 -8.41 18.01 -7.95
CA ASN A 123 -7.26 17.83 -8.84
C ASN A 123 -6.44 19.12 -8.84
N THR A 124 -5.24 19.04 -8.30
CA THR A 124 -4.34 20.19 -8.12
C THR A 124 -3.37 20.38 -9.28
N GLY A 125 -3.30 19.43 -10.22
CA GLY A 125 -2.30 19.42 -11.28
C GLY A 125 -0.87 19.19 -10.81
N LYS A 126 -0.69 18.62 -9.62
CA LYS A 126 0.63 18.36 -9.02
C LYS A 126 0.96 16.88 -8.98
N VAL A 127 2.25 16.57 -8.92
CA VAL A 127 2.74 15.27 -8.47
C VAL A 127 3.09 15.38 -6.99
N TYR A 128 2.70 14.38 -6.22
CA TYR A 128 3.04 14.26 -4.82
C TYR A 128 3.84 12.98 -4.60
N ILE A 129 4.93 13.07 -3.84
CA ILE A 129 5.72 11.91 -3.44
C ILE A 129 5.69 11.82 -1.92
N TYR A 130 5.24 10.69 -1.42
CA TYR A 130 5.18 10.37 0.00
C TYR A 130 6.15 9.24 0.30
N ARG A 131 6.89 9.34 1.38
CA ARG A 131 7.66 8.21 1.89
C ARG A 131 6.89 7.49 2.99
N VAL A 132 6.94 6.17 2.95
CA VAL A 132 6.45 5.26 3.99
C VAL A 132 7.62 4.41 4.46
N LYS A 133 7.54 3.85 5.67
CA LYS A 133 8.56 2.91 6.13
C LYS A 133 8.72 1.78 5.12
N LYS A 134 9.95 1.30 4.93
CA LYS A 134 10.25 0.21 4.00
C LYS A 134 9.30 -0.97 4.19
N MET A 135 8.67 -1.35 3.11
CA MET A 135 7.71 -2.45 3.04
C MET A 135 7.99 -3.31 1.82
N ASP A 136 7.79 -4.61 1.97
CA ASP A 136 7.75 -5.51 0.82
C ASP A 136 6.33 -5.50 0.23
N ILE A 137 6.03 -4.40 -0.48
CA ILE A 137 4.73 -4.18 -1.10
C ILE A 137 4.76 -4.79 -2.49
N ASP A 138 3.91 -5.77 -2.74
CA ASP A 138 3.62 -6.25 -4.09
C ASP A 138 2.41 -5.47 -4.62
N CYS A 139 2.64 -4.64 -5.64
CA CYS A 139 1.58 -3.90 -6.32
C CYS A 139 1.43 -4.48 -7.73
N ASP A 140 0.44 -5.32 -7.93
CA ASP A 140 0.06 -5.73 -9.27
C ASP A 140 -0.62 -4.57 -10.00
N TYR A 141 -0.25 -4.32 -11.26
CA TYR A 141 -0.78 -3.23 -12.09
C TYR A 141 -2.32 -3.23 -12.18
N HIS A 142 -2.92 -4.41 -12.22
CA HIS A 142 -4.38 -4.55 -12.36
C HIS A 142 -5.17 -4.29 -11.07
N GLU A 143 -4.54 -4.24 -9.91
CA GLU A 143 -5.22 -4.01 -8.63
C GLU A 143 -5.22 -2.52 -8.23
N ARG A 144 -4.39 -1.70 -8.87
CA ARG A 144 -4.25 -0.27 -8.55
C ARG A 144 -5.52 0.55 -8.80
N GLU A 145 -6.24 0.25 -9.88
CA GLU A 145 -7.48 0.97 -10.22
C GLU A 145 -8.64 0.62 -9.29
N LYS A 146 -8.67 -0.61 -8.78
CA LYS A 146 -9.80 -1.11 -7.97
C LYS A 146 -9.80 -0.61 -6.53
N ASN A 147 -8.65 -0.18 -6.03
CA ASN A 147 -8.46 0.17 -4.63
C ASN A 147 -8.40 1.67 -4.38
N VAL A 148 -8.63 2.49 -5.39
CA VAL A 148 -8.64 3.94 -5.28
C VAL A 148 -10.05 4.46 -5.03
N SER A 149 -10.18 5.38 -4.10
CA SER A 149 -11.40 6.17 -3.87
C SER A 149 -11.08 7.64 -3.67
N PHE A 150 -12.03 8.50 -3.96
CA PHE A 150 -11.90 9.95 -3.85
C PHE A 150 -12.86 10.49 -2.79
N GLU A 151 -12.33 11.26 -1.84
CA GLU A 151 -13.10 11.87 -0.74
C GLU A 151 -12.76 13.35 -0.54
#